data_5a4fb9e74629a3ce013b7238c1ed40c2
#
_entry.id   5a4fb9e74629a3ce013b7238c1ed40c2
#
_cell.length_a   1.000
_cell.length_b   1.000
_cell.length_c   1.000
_cell.angle_alpha   90.00
_cell.angle_beta   90.00
_cell.angle_gamma   90.00
#
_symmetry.space_group_name_H-M   'P 1'
#
loop_
_entity.id
_entity.type
_entity.pdbx_description
1 polymer ?
#
loop_
_entity_poly.entity_id
_entity_poly.type
_entity_poly.pdbx_seq_one_letter_code
_entity_poly.pdbx_strand_id
1 'polypeptide(L)'
;MCIRDRSVDESNAADLVVHTGSAISPPDDTVGAKQFYLHEYQDDYNRVVSGERTFELVNFDWKYRYHIVHLNRQSGALVIPRNTYHRSISGEKGSIVINQAKRYEGFDSSKEFIPRSCAINPDLYAILLTEKPVIHTLGE
;
A
#
# COMPACT_ATOMS: atom_id res chain seq x y z
N MET A 1 -6.71 5.71 8.79
CA MET A 1 -5.36 5.89 8.21
C MET A 1 -4.50 6.69 9.17
N CYS A 2 -3.25 6.38 9.28
CA CYS A 2 -2.34 6.99 10.23
C CYS A 2 -0.98 7.29 9.60
N ILE A 3 -0.40 8.45 9.96
CA ILE A 3 0.93 8.86 9.50
C ILE A 3 1.85 9.02 10.70
N ARG A 4 3.08 8.50 10.57
CA ARG A 4 4.16 8.70 11.55
C ARG A 4 5.28 9.50 10.92
N ASP A 5 5.87 10.42 11.67
CA ASP A 5 6.94 11.30 11.19
C ASP A 5 8.35 10.77 11.48
N ARG A 6 8.48 9.61 12.10
CA ARG A 6 9.76 9.02 12.52
C ARG A 6 9.74 7.50 12.44
N SER A 7 10.89 6.89 12.66
CA SER A 7 11.08 5.43 12.66
C SER A 7 10.11 4.71 13.60
N VAL A 8 9.76 3.50 13.20
CA VAL A 8 8.82 2.63 13.93
C VAL A 8 9.62 1.66 14.78
N ASP A 9 9.62 1.86 16.10
CA ASP A 9 10.43 1.07 17.03
C ASP A 9 9.97 -0.38 17.13
N GLU A 10 8.67 -0.62 16.96
CA GLU A 10 8.08 -1.96 17.01
C GLU A 10 8.27 -2.78 15.73
N SER A 11 8.94 -2.22 14.72
CA SER A 11 9.21 -2.94 13.47
C SER A 11 10.17 -4.11 13.69
N ASN A 12 9.86 -5.25 13.10
CA ASN A 12 10.69 -6.45 13.14
C ASN A 12 11.08 -6.97 11.75
N ALA A 13 10.79 -6.20 10.71
CA ALA A 13 11.22 -6.48 9.34
C ALA A 13 11.32 -5.17 8.56
N ALA A 14 12.24 -5.08 7.61
CA ALA A 14 12.39 -3.90 6.79
C ALA A 14 12.78 -4.28 5.37
N ASP A 15 12.15 -3.61 4.40
CA ASP A 15 12.44 -3.77 2.98
C ASP A 15 12.65 -2.40 2.32
N LEU A 16 13.54 -2.38 1.33
CA LEU A 16 13.73 -1.24 0.45
C LEU A 16 13.09 -1.56 -0.90
N VAL A 17 12.10 -0.78 -1.30
CA VAL A 17 11.38 -0.97 -2.55
C VAL A 17 11.77 0.14 -3.53
N VAL A 18 12.48 -0.23 -4.59
CA VAL A 18 13.01 0.72 -5.57
C VAL A 18 12.25 0.58 -6.89
N HIS A 19 11.65 1.67 -7.35
CA HIS A 19 11.12 1.80 -8.70
C HIS A 19 12.03 2.76 -9.46
N THR A 20 12.66 2.30 -10.54
CA THR A 20 13.58 3.12 -11.34
C THR A 20 12.87 4.02 -12.36
N GLY A 21 11.59 3.82 -12.55
CA GLY A 21 10.72 4.58 -13.45
C GLY A 21 9.28 4.30 -13.12
N SER A 22 8.38 4.50 -14.07
CA SER A 22 6.97 4.17 -13.92
C SER A 22 6.79 2.71 -13.55
N ALA A 23 6.08 2.45 -12.47
CA ALA A 23 5.84 1.10 -11.98
C ALA A 23 4.56 1.04 -11.15
N ILE A 24 3.92 -0.13 -11.14
CA ILE A 24 2.75 -0.43 -10.31
C ILE A 24 3.08 -1.70 -9.54
N SER A 25 2.87 -1.69 -8.23
CA SER A 25 3.17 -2.81 -7.35
C SER A 25 1.95 -3.17 -6.48
N PRO A 26 1.34 -4.34 -6.64
CA PRO A 26 1.59 -5.31 -7.69
C PRO A 26 1.08 -4.82 -9.05
N PRO A 27 1.63 -5.31 -10.17
CA PRO A 27 1.15 -4.93 -11.49
C PRO A 27 -0.29 -5.43 -11.72
N ASP A 28 -0.95 -4.87 -12.73
CA ASP A 28 -2.25 -5.38 -13.16
C ASP A 28 -2.12 -6.84 -13.61
N ASP A 29 -3.22 -7.59 -13.54
CA ASP A 29 -3.22 -8.99 -13.98
C ASP A 29 -3.23 -9.10 -15.52
N THR A 30 -3.28 -10.34 -16.03
CA THR A 30 -3.21 -10.60 -17.47
C THR A 30 -4.41 -10.09 -18.28
N VAL A 31 -5.53 -9.78 -17.59
CA VAL A 31 -6.74 -9.21 -18.23
C VAL A 31 -6.87 -7.70 -17.97
N GLY A 32 -5.85 -7.07 -17.39
CA GLY A 32 -5.83 -5.64 -17.13
C GLY A 32 -6.56 -5.21 -15.87
N ALA A 33 -6.93 -6.14 -15.00
CA ALA A 33 -7.56 -5.81 -13.72
C ALA A 33 -6.53 -5.45 -12.66
N LYS A 34 -6.86 -4.48 -11.80
CA LYS A 34 -6.00 -4.08 -10.69
C LYS A 34 -5.79 -5.24 -9.73
N GLN A 35 -4.57 -5.40 -9.28
CA GLN A 35 -4.21 -6.33 -8.22
C GLN A 35 -3.74 -5.59 -6.99
N PHE A 36 -3.98 -6.19 -5.82
CA PHE A 36 -3.62 -5.64 -4.52
C PHE A 36 -2.89 -6.69 -3.70
N TYR A 37 -2.02 -6.24 -2.79
CA TYR A 37 -1.54 -7.09 -1.70
C TYR A 37 -2.50 -6.98 -0.52
N LEU A 38 -2.60 -8.06 0.24
CA LEU A 38 -3.35 -8.12 1.49
C LEU A 38 -2.51 -8.90 2.50
N HIS A 39 -2.13 -8.26 3.59
CA HIS A 39 -1.37 -8.91 4.66
C HIS A 39 -2.28 -9.18 5.84
N GLU A 40 -2.45 -10.45 6.18
CA GLU A 40 -3.24 -10.85 7.33
C GLU A 40 -2.46 -10.77 8.65
N TYR A 41 -1.12 -10.88 8.56
CA TYR A 41 -0.23 -10.95 9.72
C TYR A 41 0.93 -9.96 9.63
N GLN A 42 0.72 -8.83 8.95
CA GLN A 42 1.73 -7.78 8.85
C GLN A 42 1.09 -6.41 8.76
N ASP A 43 1.56 -5.47 9.57
CA ASP A 43 1.34 -4.04 9.37
C ASP A 43 2.52 -3.48 8.58
N ASP A 44 2.24 -2.59 7.64
CA ASP A 44 3.25 -1.87 6.86
C ASP A 44 3.35 -0.42 7.32
N TYR A 45 4.59 0.06 7.41
CA TYR A 45 4.90 1.47 7.69
C TYR A 45 5.80 1.95 6.55
N ASN A 46 5.20 2.59 5.54
CA ASN A 46 5.88 2.98 4.31
C ASN A 46 6.29 4.44 4.34
N ARG A 47 7.58 4.70 4.14
CA ARG A 47 8.14 6.04 4.05
C ARG A 47 8.82 6.22 2.70
N VAL A 48 8.44 7.27 1.98
CA VAL A 48 9.13 7.66 0.74
C VAL A 48 10.43 8.37 1.11
N VAL A 49 11.56 7.87 0.61
CA VAL A 49 12.88 8.46 0.82
C VAL A 49 13.42 9.16 -0.42
N SER A 50 12.83 8.89 -1.59
CA SER A 50 13.14 9.57 -2.85
C SER A 50 11.95 9.51 -3.80
N GLY A 51 11.67 10.62 -4.46
CA GLY A 51 10.57 10.72 -5.42
C GLY A 51 9.21 10.82 -4.74
N GLU A 52 8.20 10.35 -5.46
CA GLU A 52 6.81 10.36 -5.02
C GLU A 52 6.17 9.01 -5.30
N ARG A 53 5.30 8.56 -4.41
CA ARG A 53 4.56 7.32 -4.60
C ARG A 53 3.11 7.49 -4.18
N THR A 54 2.20 6.97 -4.99
CA THR A 54 0.77 6.96 -4.69
C THR A 54 0.37 5.57 -4.20
N PHE A 55 -0.37 5.52 -3.10
CA PHE A 55 -0.93 4.29 -2.55
C PHE A 55 -2.43 4.30 -2.70
N GLU A 56 -3.00 3.18 -3.15
CA GLU A 56 -4.43 2.92 -3.10
C GLU A 56 -4.68 1.92 -1.98
N LEU A 57 -5.60 2.26 -1.08
CA LEU A 57 -5.93 1.47 0.11
C LEU A 57 -7.42 1.16 0.14
N VAL A 58 -7.76 -0.10 0.38
CA VAL A 58 -9.15 -0.53 0.61
C VAL A 58 -9.20 -1.39 1.87
N ASN A 59 -10.04 -0.98 2.82
CA ASN A 59 -10.28 -1.74 4.04
C ASN A 59 -11.79 -1.79 4.29
N PHE A 60 -12.35 -2.99 4.35
CA PHE A 60 -13.79 -3.22 4.48
C PHE A 60 -14.37 -2.76 5.82
N ASP A 61 -13.54 -2.67 6.84
CA ASP A 61 -13.95 -2.28 8.20
C ASP A 61 -13.91 -0.78 8.45
N TRP A 62 -13.33 0.00 7.53
CA TRP A 62 -13.27 1.45 7.68
C TRP A 62 -14.58 2.11 7.28
N LYS A 63 -14.89 3.24 7.92
CA LYS A 63 -16.05 4.06 7.56
C LYS A 63 -15.96 4.53 6.09
N TYR A 64 -14.81 5.05 5.69
CA TYR A 64 -14.47 5.36 4.30
C TYR A 64 -13.51 4.28 3.84
N ARG A 65 -13.98 3.39 3.00
CA ARG A 65 -13.29 2.13 2.71
C ARG A 65 -12.20 2.24 1.65
N TYR A 66 -12.25 3.31 0.85
CA TYR A 66 -11.32 3.51 -0.27
C TYR A 66 -10.56 4.82 -0.11
N HIS A 67 -9.22 4.75 -0.06
CA HIS A 67 -8.34 5.90 0.08
C HIS A 67 -7.26 5.88 -1.00
N ILE A 68 -6.91 7.05 -1.52
CA ILE A 68 -5.75 7.28 -2.37
C ILE A 68 -4.84 8.26 -1.65
N VAL A 69 -3.58 7.88 -1.43
CA VAL A 69 -2.63 8.64 -0.62
C VAL A 69 -1.39 8.95 -1.46
N HIS A 70 -1.11 10.23 -1.67
CA HIS A 70 0.08 10.69 -2.39
C HIS A 70 1.17 11.04 -1.38
N LEU A 71 2.29 10.31 -1.43
CA LEU A 71 3.41 10.50 -0.50
C LEU A 71 4.65 11.03 -1.20
N ASN A 72 5.41 11.86 -0.47
CA ASN A 72 6.76 12.28 -0.83
C ASN A 72 7.67 12.21 0.41
N ARG A 73 8.91 12.72 0.30
CA ARG A 73 9.90 12.65 1.40
C ARG A 73 9.45 13.34 2.69
N GLN A 74 8.57 14.33 2.60
CA GLN A 74 8.12 15.11 3.76
C GLN A 74 6.89 14.49 4.45
N SER A 75 6.31 13.44 3.89
CA SER A 75 5.01 12.91 4.35
C SER A 75 5.07 12.13 5.67
N GLY A 76 6.25 11.64 6.07
CA GLY A 76 6.33 10.67 7.14
C GLY A 76 5.94 9.25 6.67
N ALA A 77 5.77 8.33 7.59
CA ALA A 77 5.44 6.94 7.29
C ALA A 77 3.93 6.72 7.25
N LEU A 78 3.42 6.22 6.12
CA LEU A 78 2.03 5.77 6.01
C LEU A 78 1.87 4.43 6.69
N VAL A 79 0.95 4.35 7.64
CA VAL A 79 0.61 3.11 8.32
C VAL A 79 -0.49 2.40 7.53
N ILE A 80 -0.18 1.19 7.05
CA ILE A 80 -1.15 0.31 6.40
C ILE A 80 -1.36 -0.88 7.34
N PRO A 81 -2.46 -0.89 8.12
CA PRO A 81 -2.69 -1.98 9.05
C PRO A 81 -3.02 -3.27 8.31
N ARG A 82 -2.81 -4.38 8.99
CA ARG A 82 -3.19 -5.71 8.48
C ARG A 82 -4.65 -5.72 8.01
N ASN A 83 -4.96 -6.60 7.06
CA ASN A 83 -6.28 -6.72 6.43
C ASN A 83 -6.71 -5.50 5.60
N THR A 84 -5.74 -4.72 5.13
CA THR A 84 -5.96 -3.62 4.20
C THR A 84 -5.40 -4.01 2.83
N TYR A 85 -6.27 -4.01 1.81
CA TYR A 85 -5.82 -4.15 0.43
C TYR A 85 -5.03 -2.92 0.03
N HIS A 86 -3.85 -3.11 -0.56
CA HIS A 86 -3.00 -1.98 -0.96
C HIS A 86 -2.22 -2.26 -2.24
N ARG A 87 -2.01 -1.19 -2.98
CA ARG A 87 -1.12 -1.15 -4.14
C ARG A 87 -0.44 0.22 -4.19
N SER A 88 0.68 0.30 -4.89
CA SER A 88 1.41 1.55 -5.04
C SER A 88 1.82 1.82 -6.48
N ILE A 89 1.93 3.09 -6.82
CA ILE A 89 2.19 3.56 -8.17
C ILE A 89 3.28 4.61 -8.12
N SER A 90 4.32 4.44 -8.96
CA SER A 90 5.35 5.44 -9.20
C SER A 90 5.19 6.02 -10.61
N GLY A 91 5.44 7.33 -10.73
CA GLY A 91 5.53 8.00 -12.02
C GLY A 91 6.88 7.77 -12.73
N GLU A 92 7.10 8.49 -13.82
CA GLU A 92 8.27 8.31 -14.70
C GLU A 92 9.63 8.45 -14.00
N LYS A 93 9.70 9.27 -12.95
CA LYS A 93 10.93 9.49 -12.19
C LYS A 93 11.23 8.37 -11.21
N GLY A 94 10.30 7.45 -11.02
CA GLY A 94 10.43 6.39 -10.03
C GLY A 94 10.30 6.87 -8.61
N SER A 95 10.56 5.99 -7.67
CA SER A 95 10.57 6.32 -6.24
C SER A 95 11.28 5.24 -5.44
N ILE A 96 11.74 5.60 -4.25
CA ILE A 96 12.32 4.68 -3.29
C ILE A 96 11.51 4.78 -2.01
N VAL A 97 11.08 3.62 -1.51
CA VAL A 97 10.28 3.50 -0.29
C VAL A 97 10.98 2.53 0.67
N ILE A 98 11.07 2.91 1.93
CA ILE A 98 11.42 2.00 3.01
C ILE A 98 10.12 1.54 3.65
N ASN A 99 9.93 0.23 3.72
CA ASN A 99 8.85 -0.38 4.48
C ASN A 99 9.43 -0.96 5.77
N GLN A 100 9.02 -0.40 6.91
CA GLN A 100 9.30 -0.96 8.22
C GLN A 100 8.07 -1.75 8.63
N ALA A 101 8.11 -3.07 8.49
CA ALA A 101 6.97 -3.92 8.76
C ALA A 101 6.95 -4.40 10.22
N LYS A 102 5.75 -4.63 10.73
CA LYS A 102 5.53 -5.38 11.96
C LYS A 102 4.82 -6.68 11.61
N ARG A 103 5.54 -7.79 11.76
CA ARG A 103 5.03 -9.14 11.47
C ARG A 103 4.57 -9.80 12.76
N TYR A 104 3.36 -10.35 12.70
CA TYR A 104 2.73 -11.03 13.83
C TYR A 104 2.95 -12.53 13.75
N GLU A 105 2.70 -13.24 14.84
CA GLU A 105 2.67 -14.69 14.85
C GLU A 105 1.66 -15.19 13.81
N GLY A 106 2.07 -16.18 13.03
CA GLY A 106 1.27 -16.68 11.91
C GLY A 106 1.69 -16.12 10.54
N PHE A 107 2.59 -15.14 10.51
CA PHE A 107 3.11 -14.62 9.25
C PHE A 107 3.78 -15.72 8.42
N ASP A 108 3.38 -15.84 7.17
CA ASP A 108 3.93 -16.80 6.21
C ASP A 108 4.15 -16.08 4.88
N SER A 109 5.41 -15.84 4.51
CA SER A 109 5.77 -15.10 3.29
C SER A 109 5.21 -15.73 2.01
N SER A 110 4.98 -17.04 1.99
CA SER A 110 4.38 -17.72 0.84
C SER A 110 2.91 -17.38 0.63
N LYS A 111 2.23 -16.80 1.63
CA LYS A 111 0.81 -16.40 1.59
C LYS A 111 0.61 -14.89 1.56
N GLU A 112 1.51 -14.14 2.22
CA GLU A 112 1.33 -12.71 2.44
C GLU A 112 1.60 -11.86 1.18
N PHE A 113 2.44 -12.34 0.27
CA PHE A 113 2.88 -11.56 -0.89
C PHE A 113 2.26 -12.04 -2.21
N ILE A 114 1.11 -12.72 -2.14
CA ILE A 114 0.36 -13.15 -3.32
C ILE A 114 -0.50 -11.98 -3.81
N PRO A 115 -0.34 -11.50 -5.06
CA PRO A 115 -1.23 -10.50 -5.63
C PRO A 115 -2.67 -11.01 -5.71
N ARG A 116 -3.62 -10.17 -5.34
CA ARG A 116 -5.05 -10.49 -5.37
C ARG A 116 -5.75 -9.60 -6.38
N SER A 117 -6.23 -10.20 -7.48
CA SER A 117 -6.91 -9.47 -8.53
C SER A 117 -8.33 -9.09 -8.12
N CYS A 118 -8.73 -7.85 -8.41
CA CYS A 118 -10.11 -7.43 -8.22
C CYS A 118 -11.08 -8.17 -9.15
N ALA A 119 -10.60 -8.77 -10.25
CA ALA A 119 -11.42 -9.58 -11.15
C ALA A 119 -12.01 -10.84 -10.48
N ILE A 120 -11.34 -11.37 -9.45
CA ILE A 120 -11.78 -12.56 -8.71
C ILE A 120 -12.11 -12.24 -7.25
N ASN A 121 -12.19 -10.97 -6.89
CA ASN A 121 -12.57 -10.50 -5.55
C ASN A 121 -13.74 -9.52 -5.69
N PRO A 122 -14.98 -10.01 -5.80
CA PRO A 122 -16.14 -9.18 -6.17
C PRO A 122 -16.43 -8.06 -5.17
N ASP A 123 -16.20 -8.26 -3.88
CA ASP A 123 -16.42 -7.21 -2.88
C ASP A 123 -15.42 -6.07 -3.04
N LEU A 124 -14.17 -6.39 -3.31
CA LEU A 124 -13.13 -5.40 -3.61
C LEU A 124 -13.46 -4.64 -4.90
N TYR A 125 -13.84 -5.36 -5.95
CA TYR A 125 -14.23 -4.77 -7.23
C TYR A 125 -15.41 -3.80 -7.09
N ALA A 126 -16.43 -4.18 -6.31
CA ALA A 126 -17.58 -3.34 -6.06
C ALA A 126 -17.21 -2.02 -5.38
N ILE A 127 -16.31 -2.05 -4.41
CA ILE A 127 -15.82 -0.83 -3.73
C ILE A 127 -15.09 0.08 -4.73
N LEU A 128 -14.22 -0.47 -5.55
CA LEU A 128 -13.47 0.32 -6.55
C LEU A 128 -14.37 0.97 -7.58
N LEU A 129 -15.51 0.35 -7.93
CA LEU A 129 -16.47 0.87 -8.89
C LEU A 129 -17.44 1.89 -8.29
N THR A 130 -17.86 1.70 -7.04
CA THR A 130 -19.03 2.42 -6.50
C THR A 130 -18.66 3.46 -5.46
N GLU A 131 -17.52 3.37 -4.81
CA GLU A 131 -17.12 4.30 -3.76
C GLU A 131 -16.14 5.34 -4.30
N LYS A 132 -16.42 6.60 -4.00
CA LYS A 132 -15.51 7.69 -4.32
C LYS A 132 -14.33 7.65 -3.34
N PRO A 133 -13.10 7.59 -3.81
CA PRO A 133 -11.94 7.55 -2.91
C PRO A 133 -11.78 8.86 -2.14
N VAL A 134 -11.32 8.74 -0.90
CA VAL A 134 -10.81 9.88 -0.12
C VAL A 134 -9.36 10.10 -0.55
N ILE A 135 -9.06 11.29 -1.06
CA ILE A 135 -7.73 11.61 -1.60
C ILE A 135 -6.95 12.41 -0.57
N HIS A 136 -5.72 11.95 -0.29
CA HIS A 136 -4.80 12.59 0.64
C HIS A 136 -3.54 12.99 -0.11
N THR A 137 -3.17 14.27 -0.04
CA THR A 137 -1.90 14.77 -0.56
C THR A 137 -1.11 15.31 0.61
N LEU A 138 -0.03 14.60 0.98
CA LEU A 138 0.73 14.85 2.19
C LEU A 138 2.16 15.29 1.86
N GLY A 139 2.75 16.10 2.72
CA GLY A 139 4.15 16.51 2.60
C GLY A 139 4.41 17.59 1.57
N GLU A 140 3.43 18.42 1.32
CA GLU A 140 3.58 19.62 0.48
C GLU A 140 4.18 20.79 1.23
#